data_40586951b23f595a0b598cadfed80eea
#
_entry.id   40586951b23f595a0b598cadfed80eea
#
_cell.length_a   1.000
_cell.length_b   1.000
_cell.length_c   1.000
_cell.angle_alpha   90.00
_cell.angle_beta   90.00
_cell.angle_gamma   90.00
#
_symmetry.space_group_name_H-M   'P 1'
#
loop_
_entity.id
_entity.type
_entity.pdbx_description
1 polymer ?
#
loop_
_entity_poly.entity_id
_entity_poly.type
_entity_poly.pdbx_seq_one_letter_code
_entity_poly.pdbx_strand_id
1 'polypeptide(L)'
;MTSPASLSPAQAAARLEEFTVIDVRAPGEYVSGHVPGALNIPLDKLPDALPALKSASARGSLLVVCASGVRSTRACEILAGADIKAVTLTGGTSAWQGDGRGLDRPEGARSTWPMERQVRLAAGSLVVAGLVAGLRHPAARWLSAGVGGGLVYSAVSNTCGMAAVLSKLPYNRAPRSTTDLTATLEALQR
;
A
#
# COMPACT_ATOMS: atom_id res chain seq x y z
N MET A 1 -16.88 -15.34 -8.89
CA MET A 1 -16.48 -14.36 -7.84
C MET A 1 -16.91 -13.00 -8.33
N THR A 2 -17.84 -12.34 -7.67
CA THR A 2 -18.25 -10.97 -8.01
C THR A 2 -17.16 -10.01 -7.56
N SER A 3 -16.70 -9.14 -8.47
CA SER A 3 -15.75 -8.08 -8.10
C SER A 3 -16.34 -7.22 -6.97
N PRO A 4 -15.55 -6.80 -5.98
CA PRO A 4 -16.03 -5.94 -4.92
C PRO A 4 -16.54 -4.61 -5.50
N ALA A 5 -17.55 -4.02 -4.85
CA ALA A 5 -18.04 -2.71 -5.22
C ALA A 5 -16.90 -1.68 -5.13
N SER A 6 -16.87 -0.74 -6.07
CA SER A 6 -15.82 0.28 -6.13
C SER A 6 -16.41 1.67 -6.32
N LEU A 7 -15.73 2.69 -5.78
CA LEU A 7 -16.06 4.10 -5.90
C LEU A 7 -14.94 4.84 -6.61
N SER A 8 -15.28 5.79 -7.47
CA SER A 8 -14.31 6.74 -7.99
C SER A 8 -13.87 7.74 -6.89
N PRO A 9 -12.72 8.42 -7.04
CA PRO A 9 -12.29 9.46 -6.09
C PRO A 9 -13.35 10.54 -5.86
N ALA A 10 -14.05 10.97 -6.91
CA ALA A 10 -15.12 11.95 -6.81
C ALA A 10 -16.31 11.46 -5.98
N GLN A 11 -16.76 10.21 -6.22
CA GLN A 11 -17.85 9.60 -5.47
C GLN A 11 -17.49 9.39 -4.00
N ALA A 12 -16.28 8.90 -3.73
CA ALA A 12 -15.81 8.68 -2.37
C ALA A 12 -15.66 9.99 -1.59
N ALA A 13 -15.14 11.05 -2.21
CA ALA A 13 -14.97 12.34 -1.56
C ALA A 13 -16.29 13.04 -1.22
N ALA A 14 -17.30 12.91 -2.08
CA ALA A 14 -18.63 13.48 -1.84
C ALA A 14 -19.32 12.90 -0.59
N ARG A 15 -18.88 11.74 -0.12
CA ARG A 15 -19.50 10.98 0.96
C ARG A 15 -18.46 10.44 1.95
N LEU A 16 -17.28 11.07 2.04
CA LEU A 16 -16.16 10.53 2.80
C LEU A 16 -16.50 10.32 4.28
N GLU A 17 -17.30 11.22 4.85
CA GLU A 17 -17.74 11.16 6.25
C GLU A 17 -18.68 9.97 6.57
N GLU A 18 -19.29 9.36 5.55
CA GLU A 18 -20.14 8.18 5.69
C GLU A 18 -19.31 6.88 5.82
N PHE A 19 -18.01 6.96 5.55
CA PHE A 19 -17.13 5.80 5.52
C PHE A 19 -16.13 5.77 6.68
N THR A 20 -15.93 4.60 7.25
CA THR A 20 -14.69 4.31 7.94
C THR A 20 -13.63 3.94 6.89
N VAL A 21 -12.65 4.82 6.70
CA VAL A 21 -11.62 4.64 5.65
C VAL A 21 -10.46 3.81 6.21
N ILE A 22 -10.13 2.71 5.53
CA ILE A 22 -9.06 1.78 5.91
C ILE A 22 -7.99 1.76 4.84
N ASP A 23 -6.79 2.23 5.17
CA ASP A 23 -5.63 2.17 4.28
C ASP A 23 -4.83 0.89 4.54
N VAL A 24 -4.79 -0.01 3.53
CA VAL A 24 -4.12 -1.31 3.64
C VAL A 24 -2.67 -1.29 3.12
N ARG A 25 -2.08 -0.12 2.96
CA ARG A 25 -0.67 0.03 2.58
C ARG A 25 0.25 -0.22 3.78
N ALA A 26 1.53 -0.39 3.47
CA ALA A 26 2.56 -0.42 4.51
C ALA A 26 2.59 0.89 5.30
N PRO A 27 2.97 0.87 6.59
CA PRO A 27 3.00 2.06 7.43
C PRO A 27 3.81 3.23 6.85
N GLY A 28 4.94 2.97 6.21
CA GLY A 28 5.74 4.01 5.56
C GLY A 28 5.05 4.68 4.37
N GLU A 29 4.24 3.94 3.62
CA GLU A 29 3.41 4.48 2.53
C GLU A 29 2.28 5.36 3.10
N TYR A 30 1.63 4.90 4.17
CA TYR A 30 0.56 5.64 4.84
C TYR A 30 1.05 6.99 5.38
N VAL A 31 2.17 6.99 6.10
CA VAL A 31 2.76 8.21 6.68
C VAL A 31 3.21 9.20 5.60
N SER A 32 3.57 8.74 4.40
CA SER A 32 3.93 9.62 3.29
C SER A 32 2.74 10.44 2.73
N GLY A 33 1.52 10.05 3.08
CA GLY A 33 0.26 10.70 2.73
C GLY A 33 -0.85 9.68 2.53
N HIS A 34 -2.01 9.89 3.13
CA HIS A 34 -3.18 9.01 3.09
C HIS A 34 -4.46 9.81 2.86
N VAL A 35 -5.53 9.14 2.44
CA VAL A 35 -6.85 9.76 2.31
C VAL A 35 -7.29 10.33 3.66
N PRO A 36 -7.85 11.54 3.73
CA PRO A 36 -8.26 12.15 4.98
C PRO A 36 -9.09 11.23 5.87
N GLY A 37 -8.75 11.17 7.15
CA GLY A 37 -9.43 10.33 8.13
C GLY A 37 -9.16 8.83 8.02
N ALA A 38 -8.29 8.37 7.11
CA ALA A 38 -7.98 6.95 6.96
C ALA A 38 -7.22 6.39 8.17
N LEU A 39 -7.57 5.16 8.57
CA LEU A 39 -6.88 4.37 9.56
C LEU A 39 -5.97 3.34 8.87
N ASN A 40 -4.74 3.17 9.32
CA ASN A 40 -3.82 2.22 8.69
C ASN A 40 -3.92 0.83 9.29
N ILE A 41 -4.27 -0.14 8.46
CA ILE A 41 -4.23 -1.57 8.77
C ILE A 41 -3.56 -2.27 7.58
N PRO A 42 -2.25 -2.54 7.63
CA PRO A 42 -1.55 -3.21 6.55
C PRO A 42 -2.23 -4.51 6.13
N LEU A 43 -2.22 -4.83 4.84
CA LEU A 43 -2.93 -5.99 4.28
C LEU A 43 -2.54 -7.32 4.97
N ASP A 44 -1.30 -7.48 5.37
CA ASP A 44 -0.79 -8.64 6.10
C ASP A 44 -1.29 -8.72 7.55
N LYS A 45 -1.80 -7.62 8.09
CA LYS A 45 -2.41 -7.51 9.44
C LYS A 45 -3.94 -7.51 9.41
N LEU A 46 -4.54 -7.52 8.23
CA LEU A 46 -5.99 -7.49 8.08
C LEU A 46 -6.69 -8.66 8.77
N PRO A 47 -6.17 -9.92 8.74
CA PRO A 47 -6.78 -11.03 9.46
C PRO A 47 -6.86 -10.80 10.98
N ASP A 48 -5.85 -10.17 11.57
CA ASP A 48 -5.80 -9.86 13.01
C ASP A 48 -6.82 -8.77 13.40
N ALA A 49 -7.23 -7.93 12.44
CA ALA A 49 -8.14 -6.81 12.61
C ALA A 49 -9.62 -7.14 12.33
N LEU A 50 -9.95 -8.35 11.85
CA LEU A 50 -11.31 -8.72 11.43
C LEU A 50 -12.38 -8.46 12.52
N PRO A 51 -12.17 -8.77 13.83
CA PRO A 51 -13.16 -8.49 14.85
C PRO A 51 -13.49 -7.00 14.98
N ALA A 52 -12.48 -6.13 14.96
CA ALA A 52 -12.66 -4.68 15.06
C ALA A 52 -13.33 -4.12 13.79
N LEU A 53 -12.94 -4.61 12.61
CA LEU A 53 -13.54 -4.22 11.33
C LEU A 53 -15.00 -4.67 11.22
N LYS A 54 -15.35 -5.82 11.78
CA LYS A 54 -16.74 -6.28 11.86
C LYS A 54 -17.58 -5.35 12.73
N SER A 55 -17.06 -4.93 13.87
CA SER A 55 -17.71 -3.93 14.74
C SER A 55 -17.87 -2.57 14.04
N ALA A 56 -16.83 -2.10 13.33
CA ALA A 56 -16.90 -0.87 12.56
C ALA A 56 -17.93 -0.95 11.41
N SER A 57 -17.97 -2.08 10.69
CA SER A 57 -18.92 -2.27 9.57
C SER A 57 -20.38 -2.34 10.00
N ALA A 58 -20.66 -2.63 11.25
CA ALA A 58 -22.01 -2.58 11.82
C ALA A 58 -22.49 -1.14 12.07
N ARG A 59 -21.56 -0.18 12.20
CA ARG A 59 -21.86 1.24 12.43
C ARG A 59 -21.86 2.07 11.13
N GLY A 60 -21.17 1.61 10.08
CA GLY A 60 -21.06 2.34 8.82
C GLY A 60 -20.37 1.53 7.75
N SER A 61 -20.34 2.05 6.54
CA SER A 61 -19.68 1.40 5.40
C SER A 61 -18.16 1.53 5.51
N LEU A 62 -17.42 0.48 5.12
CA LEU A 62 -15.97 0.51 5.04
C LEU A 62 -15.51 0.89 3.63
N LEU A 63 -14.62 1.89 3.52
CA LEU A 63 -13.90 2.22 2.29
C LEU A 63 -12.45 1.77 2.43
N VAL A 64 -12.05 0.77 1.65
CA VAL A 64 -10.69 0.24 1.67
C VAL A 64 -9.85 0.89 0.58
N VAL A 65 -8.68 1.39 0.95
CA VAL A 65 -7.78 2.15 0.08
C VAL A 65 -6.39 1.53 0.05
N CYS A 66 -5.76 1.55 -1.12
CA CYS A 66 -4.32 1.29 -1.26
C CYS A 66 -3.71 2.25 -2.30
N ALA A 67 -2.52 2.00 -2.81
CA ALA A 67 -1.87 2.89 -3.77
C ALA A 67 -2.61 2.94 -5.13
N SER A 68 -3.00 1.78 -5.68
CA SER A 68 -3.51 1.64 -7.06
C SER A 68 -4.86 0.91 -7.17
N GLY A 69 -5.43 0.44 -6.07
CA GLY A 69 -6.67 -0.34 -6.05
C GLY A 69 -6.46 -1.86 -5.94
N VAL A 70 -5.31 -2.41 -6.32
CA VAL A 70 -5.06 -3.87 -6.35
C VAL A 70 -5.11 -4.51 -4.96
N ARG A 71 -4.36 -3.97 -4.00
CA ARG A 71 -4.33 -4.47 -2.62
C ARG A 71 -5.66 -4.29 -1.91
N SER A 72 -6.36 -3.17 -2.15
CA SER A 72 -7.67 -2.91 -1.54
C SER A 72 -8.76 -3.82 -2.10
N THR A 73 -8.72 -4.20 -3.37
CA THR A 73 -9.59 -5.23 -3.93
C THR A 73 -9.40 -6.57 -3.21
N ARG A 74 -8.14 -7.02 -3.06
CA ARG A 74 -7.84 -8.24 -2.29
C ARG A 74 -8.26 -8.15 -0.82
N ALA A 75 -8.11 -6.97 -0.20
CA ALA A 75 -8.61 -6.75 1.16
C ALA A 75 -10.13 -6.90 1.24
N CYS A 76 -10.88 -6.33 0.28
CA CYS A 76 -12.34 -6.50 0.21
C CYS A 76 -12.76 -7.97 0.02
N GLU A 77 -11.99 -8.76 -0.71
CA GLU A 77 -12.23 -10.21 -0.85
C GLU A 77 -12.06 -10.95 0.49
N ILE A 78 -11.00 -10.61 1.25
CA ILE A 78 -10.76 -11.16 2.59
C ILE A 78 -11.91 -10.77 3.54
N LEU A 79 -12.32 -9.51 3.51
CA LEU A 79 -13.42 -9.00 4.34
C LEU A 79 -14.75 -9.68 3.98
N ALA A 80 -15.03 -9.85 2.70
CA ALA A 80 -16.23 -10.56 2.23
C ALA A 80 -16.25 -12.02 2.71
N GLY A 81 -15.10 -12.69 2.76
CA GLY A 81 -14.97 -14.04 3.34
C GLY A 81 -15.28 -14.11 4.84
N ALA A 82 -15.27 -12.97 5.53
CA ALA A 82 -15.63 -12.81 6.94
C ALA A 82 -17.02 -12.16 7.14
N ASP A 83 -17.85 -12.09 6.10
CA ASP A 83 -19.17 -11.43 6.08
C ASP A 83 -19.12 -9.93 6.44
N ILE A 84 -18.01 -9.26 6.08
CA ILE A 84 -17.82 -7.82 6.26
C ILE A 84 -17.95 -7.13 4.90
N LYS A 85 -18.95 -6.25 4.76
CA LYS A 85 -19.16 -5.46 3.55
C LYS A 85 -18.18 -4.30 3.48
N ALA A 86 -17.47 -4.19 2.38
CA ALA A 86 -16.53 -3.10 2.13
C ALA A 86 -16.53 -2.73 0.64
N VAL A 87 -16.18 -1.49 0.35
CA VAL A 87 -16.00 -0.99 -1.01
C VAL A 87 -14.54 -0.56 -1.19
N THR A 88 -14.02 -0.61 -2.42
CA THR A 88 -12.66 -0.17 -2.72
C THR A 88 -12.65 1.17 -3.45
N LEU A 89 -11.57 1.95 -3.24
CA LEU A 89 -11.32 3.18 -4.01
C LEU A 89 -10.64 2.83 -5.33
N THR A 90 -11.32 3.11 -6.44
CA THR A 90 -10.79 2.89 -7.80
C THR A 90 -9.50 3.69 -7.99
N GLY A 91 -8.42 3.01 -8.40
CA GLY A 91 -7.10 3.64 -8.60
C GLY A 91 -6.40 4.10 -7.31
N GLY A 92 -7.00 3.90 -6.14
CA GLY A 92 -6.41 4.13 -4.83
C GLY A 92 -5.99 5.58 -4.57
N THR A 93 -4.99 5.77 -3.69
CA THR A 93 -4.45 7.09 -3.37
C THR A 93 -3.81 7.80 -4.57
N SER A 94 -3.33 7.05 -5.55
CA SER A 94 -2.78 7.64 -6.78
C SER A 94 -3.86 8.34 -7.61
N ALA A 95 -5.02 7.73 -7.77
CA ALA A 95 -6.16 8.36 -8.45
C ALA A 95 -6.77 9.49 -7.62
N TRP A 96 -6.81 9.35 -6.28
CA TRP A 96 -7.24 10.42 -5.37
C TRP A 96 -6.41 11.69 -5.56
N GLN A 97 -5.07 11.56 -5.59
CA GLN A 97 -4.18 12.69 -5.87
C GLN A 97 -4.30 13.21 -7.30
N GLY A 98 -4.47 12.31 -8.28
CA GLY A 98 -4.67 12.68 -9.69
C GLY A 98 -5.93 13.50 -9.91
N ASP A 99 -6.96 13.30 -9.07
CA ASP A 99 -8.20 14.09 -9.04
C ASP A 99 -8.04 15.44 -8.30
N GLY A 100 -6.80 15.83 -7.98
CA GLY A 100 -6.47 17.10 -7.32
C GLY A 100 -6.79 17.16 -5.83
N ARG A 101 -7.06 16.02 -5.17
CA ARG A 101 -7.44 15.96 -3.75
C ARG A 101 -6.22 15.85 -2.85
N GLY A 102 -6.29 16.54 -1.72
CA GLY A 102 -5.25 16.50 -0.70
C GLY A 102 -5.14 15.13 -0.03
N LEU A 103 -3.93 14.84 0.46
CA LEU A 103 -3.67 13.72 1.36
C LEU A 103 -3.25 14.28 2.72
N ASP A 104 -3.77 13.69 3.79
CA ASP A 104 -3.31 13.96 5.13
C ASP A 104 -1.92 13.37 5.36
N ARG A 105 -1.11 14.07 6.15
CA ARG A 105 0.22 13.64 6.56
C ARG A 105 0.41 13.98 8.04
N PRO A 106 0.96 13.06 8.84
CA PRO A 106 1.34 13.39 10.21
C PRO A 106 2.36 14.53 10.21
N GLU A 107 2.26 15.43 11.18
CA GLU A 107 3.23 16.52 11.35
C GLU A 107 4.65 15.94 11.48
N GLY A 108 5.61 16.50 10.73
CA GLY A 108 6.99 16.02 10.71
C GLY A 108 7.23 14.75 9.89
N ALA A 109 6.23 14.19 9.25
CA ALA A 109 6.40 13.03 8.37
C ALA A 109 7.24 13.38 7.15
N ARG A 110 8.34 12.65 6.95
CA ARG A 110 9.13 12.76 5.72
C ARG A 110 8.36 12.11 4.57
N SER A 111 8.20 12.84 3.47
CA SER A 111 7.67 12.26 2.24
C SER A 111 8.65 11.20 1.73
N THR A 112 8.27 9.94 1.85
CA THR A 112 9.02 8.84 1.25
C THR A 112 8.49 8.55 -0.14
N TRP A 113 9.37 8.20 -1.06
CA TRP A 113 8.94 7.79 -2.39
C TRP A 113 8.12 6.50 -2.30
N PRO A 114 7.09 6.35 -3.17
CA PRO A 114 6.35 5.09 -3.28
C PRO A 114 7.32 3.93 -3.48
N MET A 115 7.06 2.80 -2.83
CA MET A 115 7.93 1.61 -2.87
C MET A 115 8.24 1.18 -4.32
N GLU A 116 7.26 1.26 -5.20
CA GLU A 116 7.40 0.93 -6.62
C GLU A 116 8.45 1.82 -7.31
N ARG A 117 8.47 3.12 -7.01
CA ARG A 117 9.48 4.06 -7.54
C ARG A 117 10.87 3.74 -7.02
N GLN A 118 11.00 3.37 -5.74
CA GLN A 118 12.26 2.96 -5.13
C GLN A 118 12.78 1.67 -5.76
N VAL A 119 11.91 0.68 -5.96
CA VAL A 119 12.26 -0.58 -6.63
C VAL A 119 12.74 -0.34 -8.05
N ARG A 120 12.03 0.48 -8.83
CA ARG A 120 12.43 0.82 -10.21
C ARG A 120 13.82 1.51 -10.25
N LEU A 121 14.04 2.46 -9.35
CA LEU A 121 15.34 3.14 -9.26
C LEU A 121 16.44 2.16 -8.87
N ALA A 122 16.26 1.39 -7.81
CA ALA A 122 17.27 0.44 -7.32
C ALA A 122 17.60 -0.63 -8.37
N ALA A 123 16.58 -1.27 -8.95
CA ALA A 123 16.76 -2.30 -9.98
C ALA A 123 17.40 -1.73 -11.24
N GLY A 124 16.91 -0.59 -11.74
CA GLY A 124 17.46 0.08 -12.91
C GLY A 124 18.92 0.50 -12.72
N SER A 125 19.25 1.06 -11.55
CA SER A 125 20.63 1.44 -11.22
C SER A 125 21.58 0.25 -11.19
N LEU A 126 21.16 -0.89 -10.61
CA LEU A 126 21.95 -2.12 -10.56
C LEU A 126 22.18 -2.70 -11.97
N VAL A 127 21.15 -2.66 -12.84
CA VAL A 127 21.28 -3.12 -14.24
C VAL A 127 22.29 -2.25 -14.99
N VAL A 128 22.15 -0.92 -14.89
CA VAL A 128 23.09 0.01 -15.55
C VAL A 128 24.51 -0.15 -15.02
N ALA A 129 24.67 -0.23 -13.70
CA ALA A 129 25.98 -0.45 -13.08
C ALA A 129 26.64 -1.76 -13.53
N GLY A 130 25.89 -2.86 -13.60
CA GLY A 130 26.39 -4.15 -14.07
C GLY A 130 26.79 -4.14 -15.55
N LEU A 131 26.05 -3.42 -16.42
CA LEU A 131 26.39 -3.26 -17.82
C LEU A 131 27.65 -2.41 -18.01
N VAL A 132 27.75 -1.26 -17.33
CA VAL A 132 28.92 -0.37 -17.41
C VAL A 132 30.17 -1.07 -16.86
N ALA A 133 30.09 -1.72 -15.71
CA ALA A 133 31.18 -2.51 -15.16
C ALA A 133 31.57 -3.68 -16.08
N GLY A 134 30.59 -4.26 -16.77
CA GLY A 134 30.76 -5.33 -17.73
C GLY A 134 31.59 -4.96 -18.98
N LEU A 135 31.80 -3.65 -19.24
CA LEU A 135 32.73 -3.19 -20.28
C LEU A 135 34.20 -3.49 -19.95
N ARG A 136 34.55 -3.51 -18.67
CA ARG A 136 35.89 -3.82 -18.15
C ARG A 136 36.01 -5.23 -17.60
N HIS A 137 34.97 -5.73 -16.94
CA HIS A 137 34.91 -7.04 -16.32
C HIS A 137 33.68 -7.81 -16.81
N PRO A 138 33.81 -8.68 -17.82
CA PRO A 138 32.67 -9.37 -18.43
C PRO A 138 31.74 -10.10 -17.45
N ALA A 139 32.30 -10.61 -16.34
CA ALA A 139 31.52 -11.25 -15.26
C ALA A 139 30.50 -10.33 -14.60
N ALA A 140 30.69 -9.01 -14.62
CA ALA A 140 29.75 -8.06 -14.03
C ALA A 140 28.39 -8.01 -14.77
N ARG A 141 28.31 -8.50 -16.01
CA ARG A 141 27.05 -8.60 -16.76
C ARG A 141 26.08 -9.58 -16.12
N TRP A 142 26.56 -10.57 -15.39
CA TRP A 142 25.71 -11.51 -14.63
C TRP A 142 24.90 -10.82 -13.54
N LEU A 143 25.37 -9.69 -12.99
CA LEU A 143 24.59 -8.88 -12.06
C LEU A 143 23.32 -8.33 -12.75
N SER A 144 23.48 -7.77 -13.97
CA SER A 144 22.33 -7.24 -14.73
C SER A 144 21.36 -8.36 -15.11
N ALA A 145 21.88 -9.51 -15.54
CA ALA A 145 21.06 -10.69 -15.87
C ALA A 145 20.29 -11.20 -14.64
N GLY A 146 20.95 -11.26 -13.47
CA GLY A 146 20.30 -11.68 -12.21
C GLY A 146 19.21 -10.73 -11.77
N VAL A 147 19.43 -9.43 -11.84
CA VAL A 147 18.39 -8.42 -11.50
C VAL A 147 17.23 -8.50 -12.51
N GLY A 148 17.52 -8.60 -13.82
CA GLY A 148 16.49 -8.74 -14.84
C GLY A 148 15.66 -9.99 -14.67
N GLY A 149 16.29 -11.15 -14.45
CA GLY A 149 15.60 -12.41 -14.17
C GLY A 149 14.76 -12.36 -12.88
N GLY A 150 15.26 -11.70 -11.83
CA GLY A 150 14.53 -11.47 -10.59
C GLY A 150 13.28 -10.60 -10.81
N LEU A 151 13.35 -9.60 -11.69
CA LEU A 151 12.18 -8.78 -12.03
C LEU A 151 11.13 -9.58 -12.82
N VAL A 152 11.55 -10.42 -13.76
CA VAL A 152 10.65 -11.31 -14.50
C VAL A 152 9.96 -12.30 -13.54
N TYR A 153 10.73 -12.94 -12.66
CA TYR A 153 10.18 -13.84 -11.63
C TYR A 153 9.18 -13.11 -10.74
N SER A 154 9.51 -11.89 -10.29
CA SER A 154 8.66 -11.04 -9.46
C SER A 154 7.31 -10.73 -10.14
N ALA A 155 7.33 -10.47 -11.45
CA ALA A 155 6.12 -10.19 -12.23
C ALA A 155 5.21 -11.43 -12.34
N VAL A 156 5.80 -12.62 -12.53
CA VAL A 156 5.03 -13.88 -12.65
C VAL A 156 4.50 -14.36 -11.30
N SER A 157 5.34 -14.29 -10.24
CA SER A 157 4.98 -14.79 -8.90
C SER A 157 4.20 -13.78 -8.06
N ASN A 158 4.03 -12.54 -8.54
CA ASN A 158 3.47 -11.42 -7.78
C ASN A 158 4.17 -11.18 -6.43
N THR A 159 5.47 -11.54 -6.35
CA THR A 159 6.29 -11.43 -5.14
C THR A 159 7.55 -10.62 -5.45
N CYS A 160 7.75 -9.49 -4.79
CA CYS A 160 8.89 -8.62 -5.04
C CYS A 160 9.93 -8.70 -3.92
N GLY A 161 11.01 -9.48 -4.12
CA GLY A 161 12.13 -9.59 -3.17
C GLY A 161 12.82 -8.24 -2.91
N MET A 162 12.97 -7.39 -3.93
CA MET A 162 13.54 -6.04 -3.81
C MET A 162 12.70 -5.16 -2.87
N ALA A 163 11.37 -5.20 -2.98
CA ALA A 163 10.47 -4.47 -2.09
C ALA A 163 10.60 -4.98 -0.64
N ALA A 164 10.74 -6.30 -0.43
CA ALA A 164 10.97 -6.88 0.89
C ALA A 164 12.29 -6.42 1.53
N VAL A 165 13.35 -6.25 0.75
CA VAL A 165 14.62 -5.70 1.22
C VAL A 165 14.50 -4.21 1.53
N LEU A 166 13.93 -3.42 0.60
CA LEU A 166 13.76 -1.98 0.76
C LEU A 166 12.85 -1.63 1.95
N SER A 167 11.83 -2.44 2.25
CA SER A 167 10.94 -2.23 3.40
C SER A 167 11.65 -2.30 4.75
N LYS A 168 12.79 -3.02 4.82
CA LYS A 168 13.61 -3.14 6.04
C LYS A 168 14.51 -1.93 6.28
N LEU A 169 14.71 -1.07 5.29
CA LEU A 169 15.56 0.12 5.43
C LEU A 169 14.93 1.13 6.40
N PRO A 170 15.74 1.86 7.20
CA PRO A 170 15.25 2.87 8.15
C PRO A 170 14.41 3.97 7.47
N TYR A 171 14.72 4.27 6.21
CA TYR A 171 13.99 5.24 5.38
C TYR A 171 12.51 4.85 5.16
N ASN A 172 12.22 3.55 5.10
CA ASN A 172 10.88 3.00 4.86
C ASN A 172 10.17 2.53 6.13
N ARG A 173 10.83 2.63 7.30
CA ARG A 173 10.20 2.34 8.58
C ARG A 173 9.39 3.54 9.03
N ALA A 174 8.11 3.32 9.32
CA ALA A 174 7.29 4.33 9.98
C ALA A 174 7.82 4.62 11.40
N PRO A 175 7.70 5.86 11.87
CA PRO A 175 7.89 6.16 13.29
C PRO A 175 6.95 5.26 14.12
N ARG A 176 7.47 4.68 15.20
CA ARG A 176 6.72 3.74 16.05
C ARG A 176 5.42 4.31 16.63
N SER A 177 5.30 5.62 16.74
CA SER A 177 4.15 6.31 17.33
C SER A 177 2.96 6.52 16.40
N THR A 178 3.12 6.42 15.07
CA THR A 178 2.07 6.78 14.10
C THR A 178 1.30 5.58 13.52
N THR A 179 1.70 4.36 13.86
CA THR A 179 1.10 3.14 13.30
C THR A 179 1.01 2.04 14.35
N ASP A 180 0.59 2.41 15.55
CA ASP A 180 0.26 1.40 16.55
C ASP A 180 -1.06 0.75 16.14
N LEU A 181 -0.97 -0.50 15.65
CA LEU A 181 -2.14 -1.29 15.28
C LEU A 181 -3.14 -1.36 16.44
N THR A 182 -2.64 -1.43 17.68
CA THR A 182 -3.48 -1.47 18.89
C THR A 182 -4.33 -0.20 19.00
N ALA A 183 -3.71 0.98 18.84
CA ALA A 183 -4.44 2.24 18.86
C ALA A 183 -5.45 2.36 17.71
N THR A 184 -5.11 1.84 16.53
CA THR A 184 -6.02 1.77 15.39
C THR A 184 -7.22 0.86 15.67
N LEU A 185 -6.99 -0.32 16.26
CA LEU A 185 -8.05 -1.24 16.63
C LEU A 185 -8.96 -0.68 17.72
N GLU A 186 -8.42 0.02 18.70
CA GLU A 186 -9.21 0.73 19.73
C GLU A 186 -10.06 1.85 19.10
N ALA A 187 -9.52 2.61 18.16
CA ALA A 187 -10.27 3.65 17.45
C ALA A 187 -11.44 3.07 16.64
N LEU A 188 -11.28 1.87 16.08
CA LEU A 188 -12.34 1.15 15.35
C LEU A 188 -13.44 0.59 16.27
N GLN A 189 -13.20 0.47 17.57
CA GLN A 189 -14.16 -0.06 18.53
C GLN A 189 -15.01 1.02 19.19
N ARG A 190 -14.60 2.28 19.10
CA ARG A 190 -15.34 3.46 19.59
C ARG A 190 -16.43 3.88 18.61
#